data_b90ccf99b94515629138cd819818bff6
#
_entry.id   b90ccf99b94515629138cd819818bff6
#
_cell.length_a   1.000
_cell.length_b   1.000
_cell.length_c   1.000
_cell.angle_alpha   90.00
_cell.angle_beta   90.00
_cell.angle_gamma   90.00
#
_symmetry.space_group_name_H-M   'P 1'
#
loop_
_entity.id
_entity.type
_entity.pdbx_description
1 polymer ?
#
loop_
_entity_poly.entity_id
_entity_poly.type
_entity_poly.pdbx_seq_one_letter_code
_entity_poly.pdbx_strand_id
1 'polypeptide(L)'
;AQTSPSGLYRSADGGRTWEKTANDNVRPFYYSQVTVHPTNPDRVWFSSTPVKVSDEGGKNARNATVGLHVDHHAHWIDPNDPQRHVVGNDGGIGISFDNGGNYIFPNSFALGQFYNISFDMAVPYRVCGGLQDNGSWCGPSRRRQGPITNAMWFTYNGGDGFVTAQDPTDPDIIYGESQGGNIGRYQVSAGQRTAFRKPNYRDRYMWWEDSIMTVRGDTTRPLTPAQRRTIDGLRAQQRADSIGDSPRWNWNTPFFLSAHNPSIVY
;
A
#
# COMPACT_ATOMS: atom_id res chain seq x y z
N ALA A 1 -15.56 24.92 -10.99
CA ALA A 1 -15.19 23.78 -10.14
C ALA A 1 -15.57 24.11 -8.71
N GLN A 2 -16.42 23.29 -8.09
CA GLN A 2 -16.81 23.47 -6.71
C GLN A 2 -15.57 23.18 -5.84
N THR A 3 -15.02 24.21 -5.20
CA THR A 3 -13.87 24.04 -4.29
C THR A 3 -14.33 23.28 -3.06
N SER A 4 -13.69 22.13 -2.79
CA SER A 4 -13.95 21.36 -1.57
C SER A 4 -13.82 22.28 -0.34
N PRO A 5 -14.73 22.22 0.64
CA PRO A 5 -14.57 22.93 1.90
C PRO A 5 -13.40 22.39 2.75
N SER A 6 -12.91 21.18 2.48
CA SER A 6 -11.75 20.61 3.14
C SER A 6 -10.47 21.37 2.82
N GLY A 7 -9.57 21.50 3.77
CA GLY A 7 -8.29 22.15 3.61
C GLY A 7 -7.73 22.68 4.94
N LEU A 8 -6.61 23.37 4.85
CA LEU A 8 -6.03 24.06 6.00
C LEU A 8 -6.60 25.46 6.11
N TYR A 9 -7.03 25.84 7.31
CA TYR A 9 -7.57 27.16 7.62
C TYR A 9 -6.73 27.82 8.69
N ARG A 10 -6.55 29.13 8.57
CA ARG A 10 -5.84 29.98 9.52
C ARG A 10 -6.76 31.11 10.03
N SER A 11 -6.70 31.37 11.32
CA SER A 11 -7.26 32.57 11.94
C SER A 11 -6.13 33.43 12.52
N ALA A 12 -6.21 34.74 12.34
CA ALA A 12 -5.27 35.70 12.91
C ALA A 12 -5.91 36.54 14.06
N ASP A 13 -7.17 36.28 14.39
CA ASP A 13 -8.00 37.10 15.30
C ASP A 13 -8.65 36.27 16.44
N GLY A 14 -8.03 35.15 16.82
CA GLY A 14 -8.52 34.28 17.88
C GLY A 14 -9.74 33.45 17.49
N GLY A 15 -9.86 33.09 16.21
CA GLY A 15 -10.93 32.26 15.71
C GLY A 15 -12.20 32.98 15.27
N ARG A 16 -12.18 34.32 15.24
CA ARG A 16 -13.35 35.11 14.80
C ARG A 16 -13.56 35.05 13.29
N THR A 17 -12.45 35.09 12.55
CA THR A 17 -12.46 34.90 11.08
C THR A 17 -11.44 33.83 10.67
N TRP A 18 -11.69 33.18 9.53
CA TRP A 18 -10.87 32.10 9.04
C TRP A 18 -10.58 32.26 7.55
N GLU A 19 -9.31 32.17 7.17
CA GLU A 19 -8.85 32.14 5.80
C GLU A 19 -8.43 30.71 5.45
N LYS A 20 -8.90 30.21 4.31
CA LYS A 20 -8.41 28.95 3.77
C LYS A 20 -7.06 29.17 3.11
N THR A 21 -6.01 28.54 3.63
CA THR A 21 -4.62 28.73 3.16
C THR A 21 -4.13 27.63 2.23
N ALA A 22 -4.67 26.41 2.36
CA ALA A 22 -4.32 25.31 1.47
C ALA A 22 -5.51 24.38 1.20
N ASN A 23 -5.47 23.73 0.01
CA ASN A 23 -6.40 22.68 -0.39
C ASN A 23 -5.86 21.27 -0.12
N ASP A 24 -4.66 21.15 0.41
CA ASP A 24 -3.97 19.88 0.65
C ASP A 24 -4.60 19.13 1.82
N ASN A 25 -5.71 18.46 1.56
CA ASN A 25 -6.30 17.48 2.48
C ASN A 25 -6.87 16.32 1.65
N VAL A 26 -6.01 15.35 1.36
CA VAL A 26 -6.33 14.22 0.47
C VAL A 26 -7.28 13.21 1.12
N ARG A 27 -7.27 13.09 2.45
CA ARG A 27 -8.13 12.17 3.24
C ARG A 27 -8.59 12.83 4.53
N PRO A 28 -9.53 13.81 4.47
CA PRO A 28 -9.90 14.65 5.62
C PRO A 28 -10.48 13.88 6.82
N PHE A 29 -11.06 12.71 6.58
CA PHE A 29 -11.55 11.82 7.64
C PHE A 29 -10.43 11.03 8.34
N TYR A 30 -9.23 11.01 7.75
CA TYR A 30 -8.09 10.21 8.22
C TYR A 30 -6.93 11.09 8.69
N TYR A 31 -6.63 12.18 7.98
CA TYR A 31 -5.58 13.13 8.32
C TYR A 31 -6.18 14.47 8.74
N SER A 32 -6.08 14.86 10.03
CA SER A 32 -6.64 16.10 10.53
C SER A 32 -5.72 16.87 11.49
N GLN A 33 -4.49 16.40 11.70
CA GLN A 33 -3.57 16.98 12.65
C GLN A 33 -2.77 18.12 12.01
N VAL A 34 -2.62 19.21 12.75
CA VAL A 34 -1.82 20.37 12.39
C VAL A 34 -0.89 20.71 13.56
N THR A 35 0.38 20.95 13.28
CA THR A 35 1.38 21.36 14.26
C THR A 35 2.00 22.66 13.80
N VAL A 36 1.95 23.70 14.65
CA VAL A 36 2.55 25.00 14.39
C VAL A 36 3.91 25.07 15.07
N HIS A 37 4.89 25.63 14.39
CA HIS A 37 6.22 25.85 14.98
C HIS A 37 6.13 26.76 16.23
N PRO A 38 6.79 26.42 17.35
CA PRO A 38 6.61 27.11 18.61
C PRO A 38 6.90 28.61 18.59
N THR A 39 7.81 29.05 17.74
CA THR A 39 8.26 30.46 17.66
C THR A 39 8.02 31.11 16.30
N ASN A 40 7.48 30.39 15.30
CA ASN A 40 7.18 30.93 13.98
C ASN A 40 5.78 30.50 13.52
N PRO A 41 4.74 31.34 13.64
CA PRO A 41 3.36 31.00 13.29
C PRO A 41 3.12 30.77 11.78
N ASP A 42 4.07 31.15 10.93
CA ASP A 42 3.98 30.91 9.49
C ASP A 42 4.55 29.54 9.07
N ARG A 43 5.32 28.90 9.98
CA ARG A 43 5.81 27.54 9.74
C ARG A 43 4.88 26.51 10.36
N VAL A 44 4.25 25.72 9.51
CA VAL A 44 3.18 24.79 9.92
C VAL A 44 3.34 23.44 9.20
N TRP A 45 3.19 22.37 9.97
CA TRP A 45 3.12 20.99 9.47
C TRP A 45 1.68 20.49 9.58
N PHE A 46 1.24 19.72 8.61
CA PHE A 46 -0.05 19.08 8.65
C PHE A 46 -0.01 17.68 8.08
N SER A 47 -0.78 16.79 8.71
CA SER A 47 -0.79 15.38 8.39
C SER A 47 -1.29 15.11 6.97
N SER A 48 -0.63 14.18 6.32
CA SER A 48 -0.97 13.63 5.01
C SER A 48 -0.25 12.29 4.85
N THR A 49 -0.34 11.67 3.69
CA THR A 49 0.42 10.46 3.38
C THR A 49 1.91 10.65 3.67
N PRO A 50 2.67 11.62 3.09
CA PRO A 50 3.77 12.26 3.81
C PRO A 50 3.26 13.50 4.55
N VAL A 51 3.87 13.86 5.68
CA VAL A 51 3.60 15.15 6.32
C VAL A 51 3.95 16.27 5.35
N LYS A 52 3.10 17.26 5.28
CA LYS A 52 3.34 18.50 4.53
C LYS A 52 3.90 19.58 5.46
N VAL A 53 4.78 20.41 4.97
CA VAL A 53 5.26 21.61 5.66
C VAL A 53 5.13 22.83 4.77
N SER A 54 4.69 23.93 5.37
CA SER A 54 4.67 25.26 4.76
C SER A 54 5.44 26.23 5.64
N ASP A 55 6.15 27.16 5.02
CA ASP A 55 6.79 28.30 5.68
C ASP A 55 5.98 29.60 5.49
N GLU A 56 4.76 29.51 4.91
CA GLU A 56 3.91 30.62 4.53
C GLU A 56 2.47 30.45 5.10
N GLY A 57 2.34 29.97 6.32
CA GLY A 57 1.06 29.81 7.00
C GLY A 57 0.12 28.79 6.36
N GLY A 58 0.68 27.79 5.68
CA GLY A 58 -0.05 26.73 4.98
C GLY A 58 -0.02 26.84 3.46
N LYS A 59 0.41 27.98 2.89
CA LYS A 59 0.59 28.15 1.45
C LYS A 59 1.87 27.47 0.97
N ASN A 60 1.94 27.10 -0.32
CA ASN A 60 3.12 26.50 -0.97
C ASN A 60 3.75 25.32 -0.20
N ALA A 61 2.90 24.41 0.28
CA ALA A 61 3.33 23.28 1.08
C ALA A 61 4.12 22.24 0.28
N ARG A 62 5.17 21.68 0.88
CA ARG A 62 6.00 20.61 0.35
C ARG A 62 6.00 19.39 1.28
N ASN A 63 6.41 18.24 0.76
CA ASN A 63 6.56 17.03 1.58
C ASN A 63 7.74 17.18 2.56
N ALA A 64 7.52 16.86 3.83
CA ALA A 64 8.51 16.99 4.91
C ALA A 64 9.10 15.65 5.36
N THR A 65 8.42 14.52 5.18
CA THR A 65 8.82 13.20 5.71
C THR A 65 9.15 12.22 4.60
N VAL A 66 9.97 12.66 3.63
CA VAL A 66 10.43 11.79 2.55
C VAL A 66 11.34 10.70 3.12
N GLY A 67 11.10 9.44 2.72
CA GLY A 67 11.88 8.28 3.17
C GLY A 67 11.40 7.64 4.48
N LEU A 68 10.38 8.20 5.14
CA LEU A 68 9.68 7.54 6.23
C LEU A 68 8.52 6.68 5.71
N HIS A 69 8.03 5.79 6.55
CA HIS A 69 6.76 5.11 6.30
C HIS A 69 5.64 6.14 6.13
N VAL A 70 4.63 5.80 5.37
CA VAL A 70 3.50 6.70 5.09
C VAL A 70 2.48 6.73 6.24
N ASP A 71 1.42 7.49 6.03
CA ASP A 71 0.27 7.58 6.92
C ASP A 71 0.62 8.10 8.31
N HIS A 72 0.95 9.41 8.34
CA HIS A 72 1.36 10.11 9.56
C HIS A 72 0.15 10.58 10.37
N HIS A 73 0.11 10.18 11.65
CA HIS A 73 -0.98 10.48 12.58
C HIS A 73 -0.56 11.30 13.81
N ALA A 74 0.74 11.48 14.03
CA ALA A 74 1.26 12.27 15.14
C ALA A 74 2.47 13.08 14.70
N HIS A 75 2.55 14.32 15.19
CA HIS A 75 3.72 15.17 15.05
C HIS A 75 3.84 16.07 16.29
N TRP A 76 5.00 16.04 16.88
CA TRP A 76 5.36 16.88 18.02
C TRP A 76 6.67 17.60 17.74
N ILE A 77 6.75 18.87 18.16
CA ILE A 77 7.93 19.71 18.11
C ILE A 77 8.26 20.10 19.55
N ASP A 78 9.51 19.95 19.95
CA ASP A 78 9.96 20.37 21.27
C ASP A 78 9.84 21.90 21.41
N PRO A 79 9.02 22.42 22.34
CA PRO A 79 8.84 23.87 22.49
C PRO A 79 10.09 24.59 23.01
N ASN A 80 11.02 23.86 23.64
CA ASN A 80 12.28 24.39 24.15
C ASN A 80 13.45 24.25 23.17
N ASP A 81 13.35 23.31 22.25
CA ASP A 81 14.32 23.07 21.19
C ASP A 81 13.62 22.71 19.88
N PRO A 82 13.17 23.69 19.10
CA PRO A 82 12.44 23.46 17.87
C PRO A 82 13.22 22.73 16.75
N GLN A 83 14.50 22.42 16.97
CA GLN A 83 15.23 21.53 16.08
C GLN A 83 14.78 20.07 16.25
N ARG A 84 14.22 19.72 17.41
CA ARG A 84 13.79 18.36 17.76
C ARG A 84 12.33 18.14 17.38
N HIS A 85 12.10 17.18 16.48
CA HIS A 85 10.77 16.73 16.10
C HIS A 85 10.61 15.23 16.34
N VAL A 86 9.39 14.81 16.64
CA VAL A 86 8.99 13.42 16.67
C VAL A 86 7.73 13.26 15.81
N VAL A 87 7.76 12.32 14.89
CA VAL A 87 6.60 11.96 14.06
C VAL A 87 6.24 10.50 14.27
N GLY A 88 4.94 10.22 14.32
CA GLY A 88 4.39 8.86 14.37
C GLY A 88 3.62 8.55 13.11
N ASN A 89 3.82 7.36 12.58
CA ASN A 89 3.14 6.84 11.40
C ASN A 89 2.85 5.34 11.53
N ASP A 90 2.20 4.75 10.55
CA ASP A 90 1.78 3.35 10.59
C ASP A 90 2.97 2.34 10.54
N GLY A 91 4.18 2.81 10.27
CA GLY A 91 5.41 2.02 10.33
C GLY A 91 6.26 2.24 11.58
N GLY A 92 5.98 3.27 12.41
CA GLY A 92 6.75 3.53 13.61
C GLY A 92 6.95 5.01 13.94
N ILE A 93 8.14 5.36 14.42
CA ILE A 93 8.48 6.69 14.92
C ILE A 93 9.69 7.23 14.17
N GLY A 94 9.59 8.46 13.67
CA GLY A 94 10.69 9.23 13.13
C GLY A 94 11.14 10.33 14.09
N ILE A 95 12.44 10.53 14.28
CA ILE A 95 13.02 11.55 15.13
C ILE A 95 13.92 12.46 14.30
N SER A 96 13.72 13.76 14.36
CA SER A 96 14.55 14.78 13.75
C SER A 96 15.24 15.63 14.80
N PHE A 97 16.45 16.10 14.49
CA PHE A 97 17.24 17.05 15.28
C PHE A 97 17.67 18.27 14.45
N ASP A 98 17.06 18.46 13.29
CA ASP A 98 17.38 19.53 12.35
C ASP A 98 16.12 20.22 11.81
N ASN A 99 15.13 20.41 12.68
CA ASN A 99 13.88 21.11 12.37
C ASN A 99 13.08 20.41 11.25
N GLY A 100 13.09 19.05 11.24
CA GLY A 100 12.37 18.24 10.28
C GLY A 100 13.03 18.15 8.91
N GLY A 101 14.32 18.49 8.79
CA GLY A 101 15.08 18.36 7.54
C GLY A 101 15.42 16.90 7.23
N ASN A 102 15.84 16.15 8.25
CA ASN A 102 16.11 14.72 8.17
C ASN A 102 15.50 14.00 9.37
N TYR A 103 15.21 12.71 9.19
CA TYR A 103 14.64 11.88 10.24
C TYR A 103 15.44 10.60 10.43
N ILE A 104 15.72 10.25 11.67
CA ILE A 104 16.15 8.91 12.09
C ILE A 104 14.88 8.08 12.27
N PHE A 105 14.80 6.93 11.62
CA PHE A 105 13.67 5.99 11.73
C PHE A 105 14.18 4.69 12.33
N PRO A 106 14.02 4.47 13.65
CA PRO A 106 14.51 3.26 14.31
C PRO A 106 13.70 2.03 13.91
N ASN A 107 14.30 1.10 13.20
CA ASN A 107 13.70 -0.18 12.82
C ASN A 107 13.83 -1.28 13.90
N SER A 108 14.03 -0.88 15.15
CA SER A 108 14.32 -1.80 16.26
C SER A 108 13.09 -2.19 17.09
N PHE A 109 11.94 -1.61 16.83
CA PHE A 109 10.71 -1.94 17.54
C PHE A 109 10.22 -3.33 17.12
N ALA A 110 10.13 -4.25 18.09
CA ALA A 110 9.57 -5.59 17.91
C ALA A 110 8.05 -5.55 18.10
N LEU A 111 7.37 -4.71 17.31
CA LEU A 111 5.92 -4.51 17.35
C LEU A 111 5.35 -4.72 15.96
N GLY A 112 4.17 -5.33 15.88
CA GLY A 112 3.46 -5.52 14.63
C GLY A 112 2.01 -5.92 14.90
N GLN A 113 1.10 -5.38 14.09
CA GLN A 113 -0.31 -5.74 14.15
C GLN A 113 -0.58 -6.83 13.12
N PHE A 114 -0.57 -8.08 13.55
CA PHE A 114 -0.87 -9.22 12.71
C PHE A 114 -2.38 -9.36 12.47
N TYR A 115 -2.78 -9.47 11.20
CA TYR A 115 -4.14 -9.87 10.80
C TYR A 115 -4.32 -11.38 10.85
N ASN A 116 -3.29 -12.12 10.45
CA ASN A 116 -3.30 -13.56 10.40
C ASN A 116 -1.90 -14.10 10.61
N ILE A 117 -1.80 -15.31 11.15
CA ILE A 117 -0.54 -16.02 11.33
C ILE A 117 -0.66 -17.44 10.78
N SER A 118 0.45 -17.95 10.28
CA SER A 118 0.63 -19.33 9.82
C SER A 118 2.01 -19.86 10.20
N PHE A 119 2.19 -21.16 10.10
CA PHE A 119 3.48 -21.78 10.44
C PHE A 119 3.76 -22.97 9.51
N ASP A 120 5.04 -23.26 9.28
CA ASP A 120 5.48 -24.42 8.52
C ASP A 120 5.76 -25.61 9.43
N MET A 121 6.13 -26.75 8.81
CA MET A 121 6.45 -27.99 9.50
C MET A 121 7.97 -28.22 9.65
N ALA A 122 8.81 -27.19 9.41
CA ALA A 122 10.25 -27.27 9.61
C ALA A 122 10.64 -27.44 11.09
N VAL A 123 11.89 -27.80 11.36
CA VAL A 123 12.42 -27.90 12.73
C VAL A 123 13.70 -27.09 12.85
N PRO A 124 13.67 -25.95 13.54
CA PRO A 124 12.52 -25.28 14.17
C PRO A 124 11.56 -24.76 13.09
N TYR A 125 10.26 -24.75 13.39
CA TYR A 125 9.27 -24.19 12.47
C TYR A 125 9.43 -22.67 12.35
N ARG A 126 8.98 -22.12 11.23
CA ARG A 126 8.85 -20.67 11.04
C ARG A 126 7.42 -20.24 11.31
N VAL A 127 7.29 -19.03 11.79
CA VAL A 127 6.01 -18.31 11.90
C VAL A 127 5.99 -17.24 10.83
N CYS A 128 4.90 -17.21 10.07
CA CYS A 128 4.65 -16.16 9.09
C CYS A 128 3.35 -15.44 9.43
N GLY A 129 3.20 -14.21 8.98
CA GLY A 129 1.94 -13.48 9.13
C GLY A 129 1.91 -12.21 8.32
N GLY A 130 0.70 -11.80 7.98
CA GLY A 130 0.43 -10.51 7.36
C GLY A 130 0.16 -9.45 8.42
N LEU A 131 0.77 -8.29 8.25
CA LEU A 131 0.67 -7.16 9.15
C LEU A 131 -0.08 -6.00 8.48
N GLN A 132 -0.87 -5.30 9.27
CA GLN A 132 -1.47 -4.05 8.80
C GLN A 132 -0.36 -3.07 8.40
N ASP A 133 -0.48 -2.51 7.19
CA ASP A 133 0.40 -1.50 6.58
C ASP A 133 1.88 -1.89 6.42
N ASN A 134 2.28 -3.05 6.92
CA ASN A 134 3.69 -3.44 7.04
C ASN A 134 4.03 -4.76 6.33
N GLY A 135 3.20 -5.20 5.38
CA GLY A 135 3.48 -6.35 4.54
C GLY A 135 3.34 -7.70 5.24
N SER A 136 3.96 -8.72 4.66
CA SER A 136 3.98 -10.07 5.22
C SER A 136 5.39 -10.48 5.58
N TRP A 137 5.54 -11.07 6.76
CA TRP A 137 6.82 -11.39 7.37
C TRP A 137 6.88 -12.84 7.80
N CYS A 138 8.09 -13.41 7.77
CA CYS A 138 8.39 -14.72 8.34
C CYS A 138 9.63 -14.66 9.22
N GLY A 139 9.61 -15.42 10.28
CA GLY A 139 10.75 -15.56 11.20
C GLY A 139 10.76 -16.91 11.91
N PRO A 140 11.88 -17.28 12.56
CA PRO A 140 12.01 -18.54 13.25
C PRO A 140 11.21 -18.52 14.57
N SER A 141 10.59 -19.64 14.92
CA SER A 141 9.97 -19.84 16.24
C SER A 141 10.99 -20.06 17.35
N ARG A 142 12.21 -20.45 17.01
CA ARG A 142 13.27 -20.83 17.95
C ARG A 142 14.65 -20.63 17.34
N ARG A 143 15.64 -20.37 18.19
CA ARG A 143 17.07 -20.44 17.83
C ARG A 143 17.86 -21.22 18.89
N ARG A 144 19.05 -21.66 18.53
CA ARG A 144 19.90 -22.45 19.43
C ARG A 144 20.42 -21.64 20.60
N GLN A 145 20.79 -20.39 20.40
CA GLN A 145 21.36 -19.52 21.43
C GLN A 145 20.87 -18.08 21.28
N GLY A 146 20.57 -17.45 22.43
CA GLY A 146 20.13 -16.06 22.54
C GLY A 146 18.69 -15.83 22.10
N PRO A 147 18.22 -14.58 22.16
CA PRO A 147 16.85 -14.21 21.77
C PRO A 147 16.68 -14.19 20.26
N ILE A 148 15.44 -14.36 19.79
CA ILE A 148 15.05 -14.05 18.42
C ILE A 148 15.06 -12.52 18.28
N THR A 149 15.69 -12.02 17.22
CA THR A 149 15.80 -10.59 16.92
C THR A 149 15.11 -10.24 15.60
N ASN A 150 14.81 -8.97 15.39
CA ASN A 150 14.20 -8.47 14.14
C ASN A 150 15.02 -8.86 12.89
N ALA A 151 16.34 -8.91 13.00
CA ALA A 151 17.23 -9.31 11.91
C ALA A 151 17.02 -10.77 11.43
N MET A 152 16.27 -11.58 12.18
CA MET A 152 15.94 -12.95 11.79
C MET A 152 14.61 -13.07 11.07
N TRP A 153 13.85 -11.98 11.01
CA TRP A 153 12.61 -11.88 10.26
C TRP A 153 12.91 -11.31 8.89
N PHE A 154 12.23 -11.81 7.90
CA PHE A 154 12.28 -11.26 6.53
C PHE A 154 10.88 -10.97 6.01
N THR A 155 10.76 -9.91 5.23
CA THR A 155 9.53 -9.56 4.50
C THR A 155 9.57 -10.16 3.10
N TYR A 156 8.41 -10.57 2.59
CA TYR A 156 8.29 -11.17 1.27
C TYR A 156 7.10 -10.64 0.46
N ASN A 157 6.22 -9.87 1.08
CA ASN A 157 5.10 -9.21 0.41
C ASN A 157 4.90 -7.82 1.02
N GLY A 158 4.45 -6.85 0.22
CA GLY A 158 4.24 -5.47 0.66
C GLY A 158 2.76 -5.11 0.80
N GLY A 159 2.49 -3.85 1.15
CA GLY A 159 1.15 -3.33 1.42
C GLY A 159 0.61 -3.79 2.77
N ASP A 160 -0.70 -3.84 2.94
CA ASP A 160 -1.31 -4.62 4.01
C ASP A 160 -1.08 -6.10 3.73
N GLY A 161 -0.44 -6.81 4.65
CA GLY A 161 -0.35 -8.25 4.58
C GLY A 161 -1.54 -8.89 5.28
N PHE A 162 -2.13 -9.92 4.66
CA PHE A 162 -3.30 -10.62 5.23
C PHE A 162 -3.01 -12.11 5.40
N VAL A 163 -3.68 -12.94 4.62
CA VAL A 163 -3.51 -14.39 4.72
C VAL A 163 -2.12 -14.80 4.26
N THR A 164 -1.51 -15.67 5.04
CA THR A 164 -0.24 -16.33 4.72
C THR A 164 -0.42 -17.84 4.79
N ALA A 165 0.31 -18.57 3.95
CA ALA A 165 0.34 -20.03 3.98
C ALA A 165 1.74 -20.54 3.60
N GLN A 166 2.12 -21.69 4.13
CA GLN A 166 3.34 -22.38 3.76
C GLN A 166 3.01 -23.69 3.07
N ASP A 167 3.80 -24.05 2.07
CA ASP A 167 3.69 -25.36 1.44
C ASP A 167 4.05 -26.46 2.48
N PRO A 168 3.13 -27.39 2.79
CA PRO A 168 3.37 -28.41 3.80
C PRO A 168 4.46 -29.43 3.40
N THR A 169 4.82 -29.48 2.12
CA THR A 169 5.79 -30.43 1.57
C THR A 169 7.13 -29.80 1.22
N ASP A 170 7.16 -28.47 1.03
CA ASP A 170 8.38 -27.73 0.70
C ASP A 170 8.49 -26.45 1.54
N PRO A 171 9.31 -26.41 2.59
CA PRO A 171 9.47 -25.24 3.44
C PRO A 171 10.14 -24.04 2.72
N ASP A 172 10.66 -24.22 1.51
CA ASP A 172 11.17 -23.12 0.69
C ASP A 172 10.06 -22.28 0.04
N ILE A 173 8.83 -22.80 0.04
CA ILE A 173 7.68 -22.16 -0.60
C ILE A 173 6.71 -21.60 0.41
N ILE A 174 6.47 -20.29 0.31
CA ILE A 174 5.49 -19.57 1.12
C ILE A 174 4.58 -18.73 0.22
N TYR A 175 3.38 -18.46 0.72
CA TYR A 175 2.37 -17.68 0.03
C TYR A 175 1.93 -16.53 0.94
N GLY A 176 1.62 -15.39 0.33
CA GLY A 176 1.06 -14.25 1.04
C GLY A 176 0.12 -13.45 0.17
N GLU A 177 -0.92 -12.95 0.79
CA GLU A 177 -1.90 -12.07 0.16
C GLU A 177 -1.72 -10.64 0.65
N SER A 178 -1.87 -9.69 -0.26
CA SER A 178 -2.08 -8.28 0.08
C SER A 178 -3.36 -7.76 -0.56
N GLN A 179 -3.66 -6.48 -0.32
CA GLN A 179 -4.95 -5.85 -0.64
C GLN A 179 -5.55 -6.30 -1.97
N GLY A 180 -6.84 -6.66 -1.92
CA GLY A 180 -7.63 -6.96 -3.09
C GLY A 180 -7.23 -8.26 -3.78
N GLY A 181 -6.78 -9.26 -3.03
CA GLY A 181 -6.44 -10.59 -3.56
C GLY A 181 -5.13 -10.63 -4.38
N ASN A 182 -4.15 -9.78 -4.04
CA ASN A 182 -2.82 -9.86 -4.63
C ASN A 182 -2.01 -10.99 -3.95
N ILE A 183 -2.28 -12.22 -4.36
CA ILE A 183 -1.62 -13.40 -3.84
C ILE A 183 -0.30 -13.63 -4.59
N GLY A 184 0.75 -13.91 -3.86
CA GLY A 184 2.06 -14.26 -4.39
C GLY A 184 2.58 -15.56 -3.80
N ARG A 185 3.25 -16.35 -4.64
CA ARG A 185 4.11 -17.48 -4.24
C ARG A 185 5.55 -16.96 -4.15
N TYR A 186 6.21 -17.21 -3.05
CA TYR A 186 7.56 -16.78 -2.80
C TYR A 186 8.46 -17.98 -2.54
N GLN A 187 9.59 -18.02 -3.23
CA GLN A 187 10.65 -19.01 -3.01
C GLN A 187 11.75 -18.38 -2.17
N VAL A 188 11.88 -18.82 -0.93
CA VAL A 188 12.73 -18.19 0.10
C VAL A 188 14.21 -18.23 -0.29
N SER A 189 14.70 -19.40 -0.71
CA SER A 189 16.12 -19.61 -1.07
C SER A 189 16.56 -18.76 -2.26
N ALA A 190 15.66 -18.53 -3.21
CA ALA A 190 15.93 -17.78 -4.43
C ALA A 190 15.60 -16.27 -4.30
N GLY A 191 14.85 -15.88 -3.25
CA GLY A 191 14.34 -14.52 -3.12
C GLY A 191 13.36 -14.14 -4.24
N GLN A 192 12.71 -15.12 -4.87
CA GLN A 192 11.84 -14.90 -6.04
C GLN A 192 10.37 -14.93 -5.67
N ARG A 193 9.62 -13.97 -6.21
CA ARG A 193 8.17 -13.87 -6.07
C ARG A 193 7.49 -14.06 -7.42
N THR A 194 6.52 -14.96 -7.47
CA THR A 194 5.60 -15.12 -8.60
C THR A 194 4.22 -14.68 -8.14
N ALA A 195 3.69 -13.62 -8.73
CA ALA A 195 2.33 -13.18 -8.47
C ALA A 195 1.32 -14.11 -9.17
N PHE A 196 0.23 -14.46 -8.51
CA PHE A 196 -0.89 -15.10 -9.15
C PHE A 196 -1.62 -14.10 -10.03
N ARG A 197 -1.90 -14.56 -11.26
CA ARG A 197 -2.66 -13.78 -12.20
C ARG A 197 -4.14 -13.89 -11.84
N LYS A 198 -4.70 -12.80 -11.39
CA LYS A 198 -6.14 -12.71 -11.23
C LYS A 198 -6.80 -12.79 -12.60
N PRO A 199 -7.90 -13.53 -12.75
CA PRO A 199 -8.78 -13.32 -13.87
C PRO A 199 -9.20 -11.85 -13.87
N ASN A 200 -8.81 -11.11 -14.87
CA ASN A 200 -9.17 -9.69 -14.94
C ASN A 200 -9.73 -9.36 -16.33
N TYR A 201 -10.54 -8.31 -16.36
CA TYR A 201 -11.14 -7.83 -17.61
C TYR A 201 -10.09 -7.45 -18.66
N ARG A 202 -8.91 -7.00 -18.27
CA ARG A 202 -7.83 -6.58 -19.18
C ARG A 202 -7.35 -7.74 -20.06
N ASP A 203 -7.21 -8.94 -19.50
CA ASP A 203 -6.77 -10.10 -20.28
C ASP A 203 -7.83 -10.53 -21.29
N ARG A 204 -9.12 -10.49 -20.92
CA ARG A 204 -10.24 -10.68 -21.84
C ARG A 204 -10.33 -9.56 -22.86
N TYR A 205 -10.15 -8.31 -22.44
CA TYR A 205 -10.15 -7.16 -23.33
C TYR A 205 -9.08 -7.30 -24.43
N MET A 206 -7.87 -7.68 -24.08
CA MET A 206 -6.79 -7.91 -25.03
C MET A 206 -7.13 -9.06 -25.99
N TRP A 207 -7.72 -10.13 -25.51
CA TRP A 207 -8.18 -11.22 -26.37
C TRP A 207 -9.24 -10.77 -27.40
N TRP A 208 -10.16 -9.91 -26.98
CA TRP A 208 -11.15 -9.32 -27.89
C TRP A 208 -10.48 -8.39 -28.92
N GLU A 209 -9.55 -7.53 -28.50
CA GLU A 209 -8.79 -6.66 -29.42
C GLU A 209 -7.99 -7.46 -30.44
N ASP A 210 -7.31 -8.54 -30.03
CA ASP A 210 -6.60 -9.44 -30.93
C ASP A 210 -7.54 -10.11 -31.93
N SER A 211 -8.72 -10.52 -31.48
CA SER A 211 -9.75 -11.08 -32.34
C SER A 211 -10.27 -10.06 -33.36
N ILE A 212 -10.52 -8.83 -32.93
CA ILE A 212 -10.93 -7.71 -33.81
C ILE A 212 -9.83 -7.38 -34.81
N MET A 213 -8.57 -7.34 -34.39
CA MET A 213 -7.43 -7.07 -35.28
C MET A 213 -7.22 -8.20 -36.28
N THR A 214 -7.46 -9.45 -35.92
CA THR A 214 -7.40 -10.60 -36.81
C THR A 214 -8.45 -10.47 -37.92
N VAL A 215 -9.69 -10.12 -37.58
CA VAL A 215 -10.76 -9.89 -38.56
C VAL A 215 -10.47 -8.68 -39.47
N ARG A 216 -9.91 -7.63 -38.87
CA ARG A 216 -9.57 -6.39 -39.60
C ARG A 216 -8.49 -6.63 -40.64
N GLY A 217 -7.47 -7.43 -40.33
CA GLY A 217 -6.33 -7.71 -41.20
C GLY A 217 -5.54 -6.44 -41.56
N ASP A 218 -5.40 -6.16 -42.85
CA ASP A 218 -4.65 -5.02 -43.36
C ASP A 218 -5.31 -3.68 -42.94
N THR A 219 -4.63 -2.93 -42.09
CA THR A 219 -5.12 -1.66 -41.55
C THR A 219 -5.11 -0.51 -42.56
N THR A 220 -4.43 -0.68 -43.69
CA THR A 220 -4.34 0.34 -44.74
C THR A 220 -5.56 0.33 -45.70
N ARG A 221 -6.35 -0.72 -45.65
CA ARG A 221 -7.52 -0.90 -46.51
C ARG A 221 -8.84 -0.56 -45.77
N PRO A 222 -9.85 -0.02 -46.48
CA PRO A 222 -11.20 0.12 -45.92
C PRO A 222 -11.80 -1.24 -45.57
N LEU A 223 -12.53 -1.34 -44.45
CA LEU A 223 -13.25 -2.55 -44.06
C LEU A 223 -14.35 -2.88 -45.08
N THR A 224 -14.42 -4.17 -45.47
CA THR A 224 -15.57 -4.67 -46.20
C THR A 224 -16.83 -4.67 -45.31
N PRO A 225 -18.03 -4.67 -45.93
CA PRO A 225 -19.28 -4.76 -45.17
C PRO A 225 -19.39 -5.99 -44.25
N ALA A 226 -18.79 -7.10 -44.67
CA ALA A 226 -18.74 -8.35 -43.90
C ALA A 226 -17.84 -8.17 -42.67
N GLN A 227 -16.60 -7.69 -42.86
CA GLN A 227 -15.67 -7.41 -41.77
C GLN A 227 -16.25 -6.43 -40.75
N ARG A 228 -16.90 -5.36 -41.22
CA ARG A 228 -17.54 -4.38 -40.35
C ARG A 228 -18.58 -5.02 -39.44
N ARG A 229 -19.52 -5.82 -40.02
CA ARG A 229 -20.53 -6.56 -39.22
C ARG A 229 -19.90 -7.48 -38.18
N THR A 230 -18.86 -8.22 -38.55
CA THR A 230 -18.18 -9.11 -37.60
C THR A 230 -17.51 -8.34 -36.49
N ILE A 231 -16.80 -7.26 -36.80
CA ILE A 231 -16.14 -6.39 -35.79
C ILE A 231 -17.17 -5.75 -34.86
N ASP A 232 -18.31 -5.27 -35.40
CA ASP A 232 -19.38 -4.69 -34.58
C ASP A 232 -19.98 -5.73 -33.62
N GLY A 233 -20.13 -6.98 -34.06
CA GLY A 233 -20.53 -8.11 -33.21
C GLY A 233 -19.52 -8.41 -32.10
N LEU A 234 -18.23 -8.49 -32.43
CA LEU A 234 -17.15 -8.70 -31.44
C LEU A 234 -17.08 -7.57 -30.42
N ARG A 235 -17.24 -6.31 -30.87
CA ARG A 235 -17.28 -5.15 -29.96
C ARG A 235 -18.53 -5.15 -29.06
N ALA A 236 -19.66 -5.65 -29.54
CA ALA A 236 -20.85 -5.82 -28.72
C ALA A 236 -20.63 -6.86 -27.62
N GLN A 237 -20.01 -7.98 -27.96
CA GLN A 237 -19.61 -9.02 -27.00
C GLN A 237 -18.56 -8.50 -25.99
N GLN A 238 -17.54 -7.81 -26.46
CA GLN A 238 -16.54 -7.18 -25.61
C GLN A 238 -17.19 -6.21 -24.58
N ARG A 239 -18.18 -5.43 -25.01
CA ARG A 239 -18.92 -4.55 -24.08
C ARG A 239 -19.77 -5.33 -23.09
N ALA A 240 -20.42 -6.41 -23.52
CA ALA A 240 -21.21 -7.27 -22.63
C ALA A 240 -20.33 -7.95 -21.57
N ASP A 241 -19.16 -8.46 -21.96
CA ASP A 241 -18.17 -9.03 -21.05
C ASP A 241 -17.60 -8.00 -20.06
N SER A 242 -17.50 -6.72 -20.46
CA SER A 242 -16.99 -5.66 -19.59
C SER A 242 -17.93 -5.29 -18.44
N ILE A 243 -19.21 -5.50 -18.63
CA ILE A 243 -20.23 -5.09 -17.68
C ILE A 243 -20.51 -6.17 -16.62
N GLY A 244 -20.24 -7.44 -16.93
CA GLY A 244 -20.70 -8.58 -16.14
C GLY A 244 -19.68 -9.31 -15.25
N ASP A 245 -18.38 -9.21 -15.50
CA ASP A 245 -17.48 -10.29 -15.06
C ASP A 245 -16.08 -9.86 -14.58
N SER A 246 -15.93 -8.68 -13.99
CA SER A 246 -14.74 -8.45 -13.16
C SER A 246 -15.01 -9.08 -11.78
N PRO A 247 -14.36 -10.19 -11.41
CA PRO A 247 -14.55 -10.76 -10.09
C PRO A 247 -14.25 -9.68 -9.04
N ARG A 248 -15.18 -9.50 -8.11
CA ARG A 248 -14.98 -8.58 -7.00
C ARG A 248 -14.01 -9.22 -6.02
N TRP A 249 -12.86 -8.61 -5.84
CA TRP A 249 -11.87 -8.99 -4.84
C TRP A 249 -12.09 -8.16 -3.58
N ASN A 250 -12.16 -8.83 -2.44
CA ASN A 250 -12.21 -8.14 -1.16
C ASN A 250 -10.84 -7.54 -0.82
N TRP A 251 -10.84 -6.55 0.07
CA TRP A 251 -9.61 -5.99 0.63
C TRP A 251 -8.73 -7.09 1.25
N ASN A 252 -9.31 -7.88 2.11
CA ASN A 252 -8.75 -9.15 2.60
C ASN A 252 -9.45 -10.29 1.87
N THR A 253 -8.75 -10.98 0.98
CA THR A 253 -9.24 -12.10 0.18
C THR A 253 -8.66 -13.39 0.73
N PRO A 254 -9.47 -14.27 1.35
CA PRO A 254 -8.96 -15.53 1.86
C PRO A 254 -8.51 -16.45 0.72
N PHE A 255 -7.45 -17.18 0.97
CA PHE A 255 -7.01 -18.30 0.14
C PHE A 255 -6.51 -19.44 1.03
N PHE A 256 -6.46 -20.65 0.50
CA PHE A 256 -5.85 -21.80 1.19
C PHE A 256 -5.26 -22.79 0.18
N LEU A 257 -4.26 -23.53 0.65
CA LEU A 257 -3.66 -24.63 -0.13
C LEU A 257 -4.51 -25.89 0.04
N SER A 258 -4.62 -26.66 -1.05
CA SER A 258 -5.30 -27.96 -0.99
C SER A 258 -4.58 -28.91 -0.04
N ALA A 259 -5.31 -29.54 0.84
CA ALA A 259 -4.78 -30.59 1.72
C ALA A 259 -4.36 -31.87 0.96
N HIS A 260 -4.86 -32.05 -0.28
CA HIS A 260 -4.59 -33.22 -1.10
C HIS A 260 -3.44 -32.98 -2.10
N ASN A 261 -3.30 -31.76 -2.56
CA ASN A 261 -2.24 -31.36 -3.50
C ASN A 261 -1.85 -29.90 -3.25
N PRO A 262 -0.71 -29.63 -2.60
CA PRO A 262 -0.29 -28.27 -2.25
C PRO A 262 0.02 -27.38 -3.46
N SER A 263 0.10 -27.95 -4.67
CA SER A 263 0.19 -27.15 -5.89
C SER A 263 -1.15 -26.50 -6.31
N ILE A 264 -2.25 -26.84 -5.63
CA ILE A 264 -3.57 -26.26 -5.88
C ILE A 264 -3.90 -25.24 -4.78
N VAL A 265 -4.21 -24.04 -5.20
CA VAL A 265 -4.64 -22.94 -4.34
C VAL A 265 -6.10 -22.60 -4.64
N TYR A 266 -6.92 -22.47 -3.60
CA TYR A 266 -8.32 -22.07 -3.67
C TYR A 266 -8.51 -20.68 -3.12
#